data_2c857b8ef802d849bac783049841fc65
#
_entry.id   2c857b8ef802d849bac783049841fc65
#
_cell.length_a   1.000
_cell.length_b   1.000
_cell.length_c   1.000
_cell.angle_alpha   90.00
_cell.angle_beta   90.00
_cell.angle_gamma   90.00
#
_symmetry.space_group_name_H-M   'P 1'
#
loop_
_entity.id
_entity.type
_entity.pdbx_description
1 polymer ?
#
loop_
_entity_poly.entity_id
_entity_poly.type
_entity_poly.pdbx_seq_one_letter_code
_entity_poly.pdbx_strand_id
1 'polypeptide(L)'
;LGQLEHELSAEGVALDDPVHTYLKEIGRVPLLTAQQEADLARAAQAGDADARRALSEANLRLVVSVAKRYVGRGLPFLDLIQEGNLGLMKAAEKFEPERGFKFPTYATWWIRQSITRAIADQGRTIRIPVHLVENINRVKKTAGELLRKNGREPTVEEIAVQLDLEPDRVRELLQLAQD
;
A
#
# COMPACT_ATOMS: atom_id res chain seq x y z
N LEU A 1 -18.26 -8.41 -7.50
CA LEU A 1 -17.98 -8.98 -6.19
C LEU A 1 -17.27 -10.32 -6.34
N GLY A 2 -17.87 -11.33 -6.91
CA GLY A 2 -17.28 -12.67 -7.03
C GLY A 2 -15.89 -12.73 -7.67
N GLN A 3 -15.57 -11.82 -8.57
CA GLN A 3 -14.25 -11.75 -9.19
C GLN A 3 -13.18 -11.25 -8.19
N LEU A 4 -13.49 -10.25 -7.37
CA LEU A 4 -12.59 -9.72 -6.35
C LEU A 4 -12.37 -10.73 -5.22
N GLU A 5 -13.44 -11.41 -4.78
CA GLU A 5 -13.35 -12.48 -3.77
C GLU A 5 -12.55 -13.68 -4.28
N HIS A 6 -12.75 -14.07 -5.53
CA HIS A 6 -11.97 -15.13 -6.18
C HIS A 6 -10.48 -14.77 -6.27
N GLU A 7 -10.16 -13.53 -6.65
CA GLU A 7 -8.78 -13.04 -6.70
C GLU A 7 -8.11 -13.05 -5.32
N LEU A 8 -8.84 -12.60 -4.28
CA LEU A 8 -8.33 -12.58 -2.90
C LEU A 8 -8.09 -14.00 -2.37
N SER A 9 -9.02 -14.91 -2.62
CA SER A 9 -8.88 -16.32 -2.24
C SER A 9 -7.70 -16.99 -2.96
N ALA A 10 -7.49 -16.70 -4.24
CA ALA A 10 -6.36 -17.22 -5.00
C ALA A 10 -5.00 -16.70 -4.50
N GLU A 11 -4.97 -15.50 -3.89
CA GLU A 11 -3.78 -14.92 -3.26
C GLU A 11 -3.61 -15.36 -1.78
N GLY A 12 -4.44 -16.29 -1.29
CA GLY A 12 -4.34 -16.83 0.08
C GLY A 12 -4.83 -15.89 1.16
N VAL A 13 -5.65 -14.91 0.81
CA VAL A 13 -6.29 -14.01 1.80
C VAL A 13 -7.43 -14.76 2.47
N ALA A 14 -7.37 -14.87 3.79
CA ALA A 14 -8.48 -15.42 4.57
C ALA A 14 -9.68 -14.45 4.49
N LEU A 15 -10.77 -14.91 3.89
CA LEU A 15 -12.04 -14.19 3.84
C LEU A 15 -12.87 -14.58 5.06
N ASP A 16 -12.58 -13.97 6.20
CA ASP A 16 -13.42 -14.07 7.39
C ASP A 16 -14.71 -13.26 7.21
N ASP A 17 -15.71 -13.50 8.09
CA ASP A 17 -17.01 -12.86 8.00
C ASP A 17 -16.95 -11.33 7.94
N PRO A 18 -16.07 -10.62 8.70
CA PRO A 18 -15.95 -9.17 8.61
C PRO A 18 -15.42 -8.70 7.24
N VAL A 19 -14.41 -9.38 6.67
CA VAL A 19 -13.87 -9.06 5.34
C VAL A 19 -14.95 -9.26 4.28
N HIS A 20 -15.64 -10.40 4.32
CA HIS A 20 -16.71 -10.70 3.36
C HIS A 20 -17.85 -9.65 3.43
N THR A 21 -18.27 -9.27 4.62
CA THR A 21 -19.30 -8.23 4.82
C THR A 21 -18.86 -6.89 4.23
N TYR A 22 -17.62 -6.47 4.52
CA TYR A 22 -17.04 -5.24 3.95
C TYR A 22 -17.02 -5.25 2.43
N LEU A 23 -16.53 -6.35 1.82
CA LEU A 23 -16.48 -6.50 0.37
C LEU A 23 -17.87 -6.42 -0.27
N LYS A 24 -18.87 -7.00 0.38
CA LYS A 24 -20.26 -6.95 -0.06
C LYS A 24 -20.82 -5.53 -0.04
N GLU A 25 -20.48 -4.75 0.98
CA GLU A 25 -20.93 -3.35 1.11
C GLU A 25 -20.32 -2.46 0.05
N ILE A 26 -18.99 -2.48 -0.11
CA ILE A 26 -18.32 -1.64 -1.11
C ILE A 26 -18.69 -2.04 -2.55
N GLY A 27 -19.06 -3.31 -2.76
CA GLY A 27 -19.51 -3.81 -4.05
C GLY A 27 -20.85 -3.23 -4.51
N ARG A 28 -21.66 -2.64 -3.61
CA ARG A 28 -22.94 -2.00 -3.95
C ARG A 28 -22.76 -0.63 -4.59
N VAL A 29 -21.63 0.01 -4.36
CA VAL A 29 -21.35 1.34 -4.93
C VAL A 29 -20.98 1.17 -6.41
N PRO A 30 -21.68 1.83 -7.35
CA PRO A 30 -21.37 1.73 -8.77
C PRO A 30 -20.02 2.38 -9.10
N LEU A 31 -19.36 1.86 -10.13
CA LEU A 31 -18.15 2.46 -10.66
C LEU A 31 -18.49 3.79 -11.35
N LEU A 32 -17.64 4.78 -11.15
CA LEU A 32 -17.77 6.08 -11.82
C LEU A 32 -17.27 6.01 -13.26
N THR A 33 -17.92 6.74 -14.15
CA THR A 33 -17.35 7.07 -15.45
C THR A 33 -16.27 8.15 -15.29
N ALA A 34 -15.39 8.29 -16.29
CA ALA A 34 -14.35 9.32 -16.27
C ALA A 34 -14.90 10.74 -16.08
N GLN A 35 -16.09 11.02 -16.66
CA GLN A 35 -16.76 12.32 -16.52
C GLN A 35 -17.26 12.53 -15.09
N GLN A 36 -17.95 11.54 -14.53
CA GLN A 36 -18.43 11.60 -13.13
C GLN A 36 -17.29 11.76 -12.13
N GLU A 37 -16.19 11.06 -12.35
CA GLU A 37 -14.98 11.18 -11.53
C GLU A 37 -14.42 12.61 -11.57
N ALA A 38 -14.30 13.20 -12.76
CA ALA A 38 -13.81 14.56 -12.92
C ALA A 38 -14.76 15.60 -12.29
N ASP A 39 -16.08 15.42 -12.42
CA ASP A 39 -17.07 16.32 -11.86
C ASP A 39 -17.08 16.27 -10.32
N LEU A 40 -17.04 15.07 -9.74
CA LEU A 40 -16.91 14.89 -8.29
C LEU A 40 -15.59 15.44 -7.76
N ALA A 41 -14.50 15.25 -8.50
CA ALA A 41 -13.19 15.76 -8.10
C ALA A 41 -13.16 17.30 -8.07
N ARG A 42 -13.76 17.98 -9.06
CA ARG A 42 -13.89 19.45 -9.07
C ARG A 42 -14.76 19.96 -7.92
N ALA A 43 -15.89 19.30 -7.67
CA ALA A 43 -16.75 19.66 -6.56
C ALA A 43 -16.04 19.47 -5.21
N ALA A 44 -15.31 18.37 -5.03
CA ALA A 44 -14.52 18.10 -3.84
C ALA A 44 -13.41 19.13 -3.62
N GLN A 45 -12.74 19.56 -4.70
CA GLN A 45 -11.74 20.64 -4.67
C GLN A 45 -12.35 21.98 -4.28
N ALA A 46 -13.58 22.25 -4.72
CA ALA A 46 -14.35 23.44 -4.33
C ALA A 46 -14.86 23.41 -2.88
N GLY A 47 -14.61 22.33 -2.13
CA GLY A 47 -14.97 22.19 -0.72
C GLY A 47 -16.25 21.38 -0.46
N ASP A 48 -16.86 20.79 -1.47
CA ASP A 48 -18.04 19.92 -1.30
C ASP A 48 -17.65 18.61 -0.60
N ALA A 49 -18.12 18.46 0.65
CA ALA A 49 -17.83 17.29 1.47
C ALA A 49 -18.55 16.02 0.98
N ASP A 50 -19.74 16.17 0.40
CA ASP A 50 -20.52 15.04 -0.11
C ASP A 50 -19.90 14.51 -1.42
N ALA A 51 -19.43 15.40 -2.29
CA ALA A 51 -18.68 15.01 -3.48
C ALA A 51 -17.37 14.29 -3.12
N ARG A 52 -16.65 14.76 -2.09
CA ARG A 52 -15.43 14.09 -1.59
C ARG A 52 -15.75 12.71 -1.05
N ARG A 53 -16.84 12.57 -0.30
CA ARG A 53 -17.30 11.27 0.20
C ARG A 53 -17.65 10.33 -0.94
N ALA A 54 -18.46 10.76 -1.90
CA ALA A 54 -18.87 9.97 -3.06
C ALA A 54 -17.67 9.51 -3.90
N LEU A 55 -16.69 10.38 -4.12
CA LEU A 55 -15.43 10.03 -4.81
C LEU A 55 -14.65 8.96 -4.06
N SER A 56 -14.58 9.05 -2.74
CA SER A 56 -13.89 8.06 -1.90
C SER A 56 -14.65 6.73 -1.90
N GLU A 57 -15.96 6.73 -1.67
CA GLU A 57 -16.79 5.51 -1.63
C GLU A 57 -16.71 4.71 -2.94
N ALA A 58 -16.75 5.39 -4.08
CA ALA A 58 -16.64 4.77 -5.39
C ALA A 58 -15.26 4.14 -5.67
N ASN A 59 -14.24 4.49 -4.90
CA ASN A 59 -12.87 4.01 -5.04
C ASN A 59 -12.40 3.08 -3.91
N LEU A 60 -13.27 2.65 -3.01
CA LEU A 60 -12.92 1.69 -1.94
C LEU A 60 -12.41 0.35 -2.49
N ARG A 61 -12.93 -0.10 -3.64
CA ARG A 61 -12.47 -1.32 -4.32
C ARG A 61 -11.02 -1.21 -4.79
N LEU A 62 -10.57 0.00 -5.16
CA LEU A 62 -9.16 0.26 -5.50
C LEU A 62 -8.27 0.04 -4.27
N VAL A 63 -8.69 0.48 -3.09
CA VAL A 63 -7.95 0.26 -1.83
C VAL A 63 -7.74 -1.23 -1.59
N VAL A 64 -8.79 -2.04 -1.71
CA VAL A 64 -8.71 -3.50 -1.54
C VAL A 64 -7.71 -4.11 -2.53
N SER A 65 -7.76 -3.71 -3.80
CA SER A 65 -6.86 -4.21 -4.84
C SER A 65 -5.37 -3.87 -4.60
N VAL A 66 -5.12 -2.76 -3.90
CA VAL A 66 -3.75 -2.38 -3.48
C VAL A 66 -3.36 -3.12 -2.21
N ALA A 67 -4.24 -3.16 -1.19
CA ALA A 67 -3.98 -3.74 0.12
C ALA A 67 -3.65 -5.24 0.05
N LYS A 68 -4.28 -6.00 -0.85
CA LYS A 68 -4.04 -7.44 -1.03
C LYS A 68 -2.55 -7.79 -1.24
N ARG A 69 -1.78 -6.91 -1.86
CA ARG A 69 -0.34 -7.11 -2.11
C ARG A 69 0.53 -6.99 -0.84
N TYR A 70 -0.06 -6.56 0.26
CA TYR A 70 0.63 -6.33 1.53
C TYR A 70 0.22 -7.31 2.63
N VAL A 71 -0.62 -8.29 2.32
CA VAL A 71 -1.03 -9.35 3.24
C VAL A 71 0.20 -10.15 3.70
N GLY A 72 0.19 -10.57 4.97
CA GLY A 72 1.29 -11.34 5.58
C GLY A 72 2.50 -10.50 6.01
N ARG A 73 2.37 -9.17 6.05
CA ARG A 73 3.46 -8.25 6.46
C ARG A 73 3.30 -7.68 7.87
N GLY A 74 2.59 -8.38 8.75
CA GLY A 74 2.47 -8.03 10.16
C GLY A 74 1.19 -7.29 10.55
N LEU A 75 0.33 -6.91 9.59
CA LEU A 75 -0.99 -6.33 9.86
C LEU A 75 -2.11 -7.22 9.29
N PRO A 76 -3.25 -7.34 10.00
CA PRO A 76 -4.46 -7.97 9.49
C PRO A 76 -4.96 -7.28 8.22
N PHE A 77 -5.63 -8.03 7.35
CA PHE A 77 -6.07 -7.50 6.05
C PHE A 77 -7.04 -6.32 6.17
N LEU A 78 -7.99 -6.36 7.10
CA LEU A 78 -8.89 -5.23 7.34
C LEU A 78 -8.14 -3.97 7.81
N ASP A 79 -7.11 -4.11 8.62
CA ASP A 79 -6.30 -2.98 9.07
C ASP A 79 -5.53 -2.36 7.89
N LEU A 80 -4.98 -3.20 7.00
CA LEU A 80 -4.36 -2.72 5.75
C LEU A 80 -5.36 -1.94 4.89
N ILE A 81 -6.60 -2.42 4.78
CA ILE A 81 -7.68 -1.74 4.06
C ILE A 81 -7.97 -0.38 4.71
N GLN A 82 -8.15 -0.32 6.05
CA GLN A 82 -8.45 0.93 6.74
C GLN A 82 -7.32 1.95 6.63
N GLU A 83 -6.08 1.52 6.76
CA GLU A 83 -4.92 2.40 6.51
C GLU A 83 -4.88 2.91 5.06
N GLY A 84 -5.21 2.04 4.11
CA GLY A 84 -5.36 2.41 2.70
C GLY A 84 -6.51 3.41 2.48
N ASN A 85 -7.64 3.25 3.19
CA ASN A 85 -8.77 4.17 3.14
C ASN A 85 -8.38 5.57 3.64
N LEU A 86 -7.56 5.68 4.70
CA LEU A 86 -7.01 6.97 5.15
C LEU A 86 -6.16 7.63 4.05
N GLY A 87 -5.38 6.84 3.31
CA GLY A 87 -4.64 7.32 2.14
C GLY A 87 -5.57 7.80 1.02
N LEU A 88 -6.63 7.04 0.72
CA LEU A 88 -7.64 7.41 -0.28
C LEU A 88 -8.34 8.74 0.07
N MET A 89 -8.71 8.93 1.34
CA MET A 89 -9.33 10.18 1.80
C MET A 89 -8.40 11.38 1.60
N LYS A 90 -7.11 11.23 1.91
CA LYS A 90 -6.10 12.28 1.63
C LYS A 90 -5.94 12.55 0.14
N ALA A 91 -6.01 11.51 -0.69
CA ALA A 91 -6.00 11.69 -2.14
C ALA A 91 -7.20 12.47 -2.63
N ALA A 92 -8.41 12.16 -2.16
CA ALA A 92 -9.64 12.87 -2.53
C ALA A 92 -9.62 14.35 -2.10
N GLU A 93 -8.93 14.66 -0.99
CA GLU A 93 -8.77 16.03 -0.49
C GLU A 93 -7.79 16.86 -1.33
N LYS A 94 -6.72 16.23 -1.83
CA LYS A 94 -5.57 16.90 -2.48
C LYS A 94 -5.56 16.77 -3.99
N PHE A 95 -6.47 16.05 -4.58
CA PHE A 95 -6.48 15.81 -6.02
C PHE A 95 -6.85 17.07 -6.81
N GLU A 96 -6.06 17.34 -7.83
CA GLU A 96 -6.25 18.48 -8.76
C GLU A 96 -6.57 17.92 -10.16
N PRO A 97 -7.86 17.86 -10.55
CA PRO A 97 -8.28 17.26 -11.82
C PRO A 97 -7.72 17.98 -13.05
N GLU A 98 -7.39 19.28 -12.93
CA GLU A 98 -6.83 20.11 -14.01
C GLU A 98 -5.45 19.67 -14.48
N ARG A 99 -4.73 18.86 -13.67
CA ARG A 99 -3.42 18.28 -14.07
C ARG A 99 -3.52 17.18 -15.12
N GLY A 100 -4.73 16.77 -15.50
CA GLY A 100 -4.96 15.80 -16.59
C GLY A 100 -4.74 14.34 -16.23
N PHE A 101 -4.44 14.01 -14.95
CA PHE A 101 -4.32 12.63 -14.48
C PHE A 101 -5.66 12.11 -14.00
N LYS A 102 -5.87 10.78 -14.12
CA LYS A 102 -7.05 10.11 -13.55
C LYS A 102 -6.88 9.96 -12.04
N PHE A 103 -7.99 10.11 -11.30
CA PHE A 103 -7.99 10.00 -9.84
C PHE A 103 -7.41 8.67 -9.32
N PRO A 104 -7.75 7.47 -9.86
CA PRO A 104 -7.17 6.22 -9.39
C PRO A 104 -5.64 6.15 -9.47
N THR A 105 -5.04 6.74 -10.50
CA THR A 105 -3.59 6.80 -10.66
C THR A 105 -2.94 7.60 -9.52
N TYR A 106 -3.50 8.76 -9.21
CA TYR A 106 -3.05 9.61 -8.11
C TYR A 106 -3.31 8.97 -6.74
N ALA A 107 -4.52 8.44 -6.54
CA ALA A 107 -4.94 7.82 -5.28
C ALA A 107 -4.09 6.59 -4.93
N THR A 108 -3.68 5.78 -5.91
CA THR A 108 -2.85 4.59 -5.69
C THR A 108 -1.54 4.94 -4.96
N TRP A 109 -0.94 6.09 -5.24
CA TRP A 109 0.27 6.54 -4.54
C TRP A 109 -0.01 6.80 -3.05
N TRP A 110 -1.09 7.51 -2.73
CA TRP A 110 -1.48 7.80 -1.35
C TRP A 110 -1.89 6.57 -0.56
N ILE A 111 -2.65 5.67 -1.20
CA ILE A 111 -3.06 4.39 -0.61
C ILE A 111 -1.82 3.57 -0.25
N ARG A 112 -0.89 3.42 -1.18
CA ARG A 112 0.36 2.68 -0.97
C ARG A 112 1.20 3.30 0.13
N GLN A 113 1.34 4.61 0.14
CA GLN A 113 2.10 5.35 1.15
C GLN A 113 1.54 5.14 2.56
N SER A 114 0.21 5.23 2.71
CA SER A 114 -0.44 4.98 4.01
C SER A 114 -0.24 3.54 4.48
N ILE A 115 -0.46 2.56 3.62
CA ILE A 115 -0.30 1.13 3.97
C ILE A 115 1.16 0.82 4.35
N THR A 116 2.13 1.24 3.55
CA THR A 116 3.54 0.96 3.83
C THR A 116 4.02 1.63 5.11
N ARG A 117 3.55 2.85 5.39
CA ARG A 117 3.85 3.54 6.64
C ARG A 117 3.23 2.82 7.84
N ALA A 118 1.97 2.38 7.74
CA ALA A 118 1.32 1.62 8.81
C ALA A 118 2.04 0.31 9.11
N ILE A 119 2.48 -0.42 8.08
CA ILE A 119 3.27 -1.64 8.25
C ILE A 119 4.59 -1.33 8.96
N ALA A 120 5.29 -0.25 8.59
CA ALA A 120 6.54 0.15 9.23
C ALA A 120 6.33 0.52 10.70
N ASP A 121 5.21 1.19 11.02
CA ASP A 121 4.92 1.68 12.37
C ASP A 121 4.31 0.62 13.30
N GLN A 122 3.55 -0.34 12.77
CA GLN A 122 2.69 -1.24 13.56
C GLN A 122 2.90 -2.72 13.21
N GLY A 123 3.61 -3.06 12.13
CA GLY A 123 3.74 -4.44 11.63
C GLY A 123 4.65 -5.34 12.49
N ARG A 124 5.35 -4.79 13.47
CA ARG A 124 6.27 -5.52 14.35
C ARG A 124 5.87 -5.37 15.81
N THR A 125 6.06 -6.44 16.59
CA THR A 125 5.85 -6.45 18.05
C THR A 125 6.75 -5.42 18.75
N ILE A 126 8.01 -5.33 18.33
CA ILE A 126 8.94 -4.28 18.77
C ILE A 126 9.03 -3.24 17.65
N ARG A 127 8.51 -2.04 17.92
CA ARG A 127 8.52 -0.94 16.94
C ARG A 127 9.94 -0.52 16.58
N ILE A 128 10.22 -0.49 15.29
CA ILE A 128 11.46 0.04 14.73
C ILE A 128 11.17 1.39 14.05
N PRO A 129 12.03 2.42 14.19
CA PRO A 129 11.87 3.69 13.47
C PRO A 129 11.78 3.49 11.95
N VAL A 130 10.91 4.26 11.29
CA VAL A 130 10.61 4.13 9.85
C VAL A 130 11.87 4.16 8.98
N HIS A 131 12.82 5.04 9.29
CA HIS A 131 14.09 5.16 8.54
C HIS A 131 14.94 3.88 8.60
N LEU A 132 14.88 3.13 9.71
CA LEU A 132 15.56 1.83 9.82
C LEU A 132 14.83 0.77 9.00
N VAL A 133 13.50 0.76 8.99
CA VAL A 133 12.70 -0.12 8.14
C VAL A 133 13.01 0.11 6.66
N GLU A 134 13.15 1.37 6.25
CA GLU A 134 13.54 1.73 4.88
C GLU A 134 14.93 1.20 4.54
N ASN A 135 15.90 1.36 5.44
CA ASN A 135 17.26 0.83 5.24
C ASN A 135 17.27 -0.71 5.18
N ILE A 136 16.52 -1.40 6.04
CA ILE A 136 16.36 -2.86 5.98
C ILE A 136 15.78 -3.27 4.62
N ASN A 137 14.75 -2.59 4.14
CA ASN A 137 14.15 -2.89 2.84
C ASN A 137 15.13 -2.65 1.68
N ARG A 138 15.94 -1.60 1.74
CA ARG A 138 17.01 -1.35 0.75
C ARG A 138 18.03 -2.48 0.75
N VAL A 139 18.51 -2.91 1.92
CA VAL A 139 19.44 -4.04 2.04
C VAL A 139 18.85 -5.33 1.47
N LYS A 140 17.61 -5.68 1.85
CA LYS A 140 16.91 -6.87 1.32
C LYS A 140 16.75 -6.83 -0.21
N LYS A 141 16.37 -5.68 -0.75
CA LYS A 141 16.21 -5.48 -2.20
C LYS A 141 17.53 -5.67 -2.93
N THR A 142 18.60 -5.03 -2.45
CA THR A 142 19.95 -5.14 -3.05
C THR A 142 20.48 -6.56 -2.97
N ALA A 143 20.27 -7.26 -1.84
CA ALA A 143 20.63 -8.67 -1.71
C ALA A 143 19.91 -9.55 -2.75
N GLY A 144 18.59 -9.32 -2.95
CA GLY A 144 17.81 -10.03 -3.96
C GLY A 144 18.25 -9.73 -5.40
N GLU A 145 18.67 -8.50 -5.69
CA GLU A 145 19.22 -8.11 -7.00
C GLU A 145 20.56 -8.76 -7.28
N LEU A 146 21.46 -8.76 -6.29
CA LEU A 146 22.78 -9.43 -6.38
C LEU A 146 22.63 -10.94 -6.50
N LEU A 147 21.72 -11.56 -5.76
CA LEU A 147 21.42 -12.99 -5.86
C LEU A 147 21.01 -13.37 -7.29
N ARG A 148 20.11 -12.59 -7.90
CA ARG A 148 19.66 -12.82 -9.29
C ARG A 148 20.78 -12.62 -10.30
N LYS A 149 21.66 -11.65 -10.07
CA LYS A 149 22.77 -11.33 -10.96
C LYS A 149 23.90 -12.38 -10.87
N ASN A 150 24.23 -12.81 -9.68
CA ASN A 150 25.40 -13.65 -9.42
C ASN A 150 25.07 -15.15 -9.31
N GLY A 151 23.79 -15.52 -9.21
CA GLY A 151 23.34 -16.92 -9.01
C GLY A 151 23.71 -17.52 -7.64
N ARG A 152 24.23 -16.72 -6.70
CA ARG A 152 24.60 -17.11 -5.33
C ARG A 152 24.22 -16.01 -4.34
N GLU A 153 24.10 -16.38 -3.08
CA GLU A 153 23.89 -15.39 -2.02
C GLU A 153 25.05 -14.38 -1.98
N PRO A 154 24.72 -13.07 -1.92
CA PRO A 154 25.73 -12.03 -1.82
C PRO A 154 26.37 -12.00 -0.43
N THR A 155 27.63 -11.62 -0.35
CA THR A 155 28.28 -11.35 0.92
C THR A 155 27.87 -9.98 1.47
N VAL A 156 28.10 -9.78 2.78
CA VAL A 156 27.82 -8.49 3.43
C VAL A 156 28.61 -7.36 2.77
N GLU A 157 29.85 -7.63 2.39
CA GLU A 157 30.75 -6.69 1.74
C GLU A 157 30.22 -6.28 0.35
N GLU A 158 29.69 -7.23 -0.43
CA GLU A 158 29.11 -6.96 -1.74
C GLU A 158 27.86 -6.04 -1.61
N ILE A 159 27.02 -6.29 -0.61
CA ILE A 159 25.84 -5.44 -0.33
C ILE A 159 26.30 -4.05 0.13
N ALA A 160 27.29 -3.98 1.01
CA ALA A 160 27.84 -2.75 1.56
C ALA A 160 28.40 -1.83 0.46
N VAL A 161 29.20 -2.39 -0.45
CA VAL A 161 29.72 -1.66 -1.63
C VAL A 161 28.60 -1.13 -2.51
N GLN A 162 27.57 -1.94 -2.77
CA GLN A 162 26.45 -1.54 -3.64
C GLN A 162 25.59 -0.43 -3.03
N LEU A 163 25.50 -0.34 -1.70
CA LEU A 163 24.69 0.65 -0.99
C LEU A 163 25.49 1.84 -0.48
N ASP A 164 26.81 1.84 -0.63
CA ASP A 164 27.73 2.82 -0.05
C ASP A 164 27.56 2.91 1.48
N LEU A 165 27.58 1.74 2.13
CA LEU A 165 27.47 1.59 3.57
C LEU A 165 28.68 0.81 4.14
N GLU A 166 28.97 1.03 5.43
CA GLU A 166 29.94 0.21 6.14
C GLU A 166 29.42 -1.24 6.32
N PRO A 167 30.27 -2.28 6.16
CA PRO A 167 29.87 -3.68 6.32
C PRO A 167 29.21 -3.99 7.66
N ASP A 168 29.70 -3.40 8.75
CA ASP A 168 29.11 -3.57 10.09
C ASP A 168 27.68 -3.04 10.16
N ARG A 169 27.40 -1.93 9.47
CA ARG A 169 26.05 -1.40 9.40
C ARG A 169 25.11 -2.33 8.62
N VAL A 170 25.59 -2.97 7.56
CA VAL A 170 24.80 -3.96 6.81
C VAL A 170 24.51 -5.19 7.69
N ARG A 171 25.48 -5.67 8.47
CA ARG A 171 25.28 -6.79 9.43
C ARG A 171 24.19 -6.46 10.46
N GLU A 172 24.27 -5.28 11.07
CA GLU A 172 23.28 -4.79 12.03
C GLU A 172 21.87 -4.75 11.42
N LEU A 173 21.74 -4.19 10.20
CA LEU A 173 20.45 -4.12 9.50
C LEU A 173 19.89 -5.51 9.13
N LEU A 174 20.74 -6.45 8.73
CA LEU A 174 20.34 -7.83 8.46
C LEU A 174 19.90 -8.56 9.73
N GLN A 175 20.56 -8.31 10.87
CA GLN A 175 20.17 -8.88 12.15
C GLN A 175 18.81 -8.34 12.60
N LEU A 176 18.58 -7.03 12.53
CA LEU A 176 17.28 -6.40 12.81
C LEU A 176 16.18 -6.86 11.83
N ALA A 177 16.55 -7.41 10.69
CA ALA A 177 15.60 -7.91 9.70
C ALA A 177 15.08 -9.32 9.99
N GLN A 178 15.73 -10.06 10.91
CA GLN A 178 15.36 -11.42 11.30
C GLN A 178 14.36 -11.46 12.46
N ASP A 179 14.36 -10.42 13.30
CA ASP A 179 13.41 -10.21 14.38
C ASP A 179 12.10 -9.57 13.85
#